data_69b6f7913e21ad600ba7c79f23ff124f
#
_entry.id   69b6f7913e21ad600ba7c79f23ff124f
#
_cell.length_a   1.000
_cell.length_b   1.000
_cell.length_c   1.000
_cell.angle_alpha   90.00
_cell.angle_beta   90.00
_cell.angle_gamma   90.00
#
_symmetry.space_group_name_H-M   'P 1'
#
loop_
_entity.id
_entity.type
_entity.pdbx_description
1 polymer ?
#
loop_
_entity_poly.entity_id
_entity_poly.type
_entity_poly.pdbx_seq_one_letter_code
_entity_poly.pdbx_strand_id
1 'polypeptide(L)'
;NASNAIKGLVYDNPNSSTVSYIKKLARVDVLPENGVYSFKSNEEVIKFVSENNGMIGVIGVNWISEPSSKMLPYLENINVLSVKALNGSSFVSPTQNNIAEGTYPLARDLFIVNCQGYSGLGMGFASFIAGDVGQRIVLKSGLLPVRVPGRKLNVRNEIENAQE
;
A
#
# COMPACT_ATOMS: atom_id res chain seq x y z
N ASN A 1 -26.19 -21.09 3.83
CA ASN A 1 -25.46 -19.94 4.41
C ASN A 1 -24.04 -20.41 4.70
N ALA A 2 -23.12 -20.21 3.72
CA ALA A 2 -21.71 -20.38 3.99
C ALA A 2 -21.31 -19.35 5.07
N SER A 3 -20.81 -19.83 6.18
CA SER A 3 -20.30 -18.98 7.28
C SER A 3 -19.18 -18.13 6.71
N ASN A 4 -19.35 -16.79 6.66
CA ASN A 4 -18.31 -15.82 6.34
C ASN A 4 -17.33 -15.67 7.52
N ALA A 5 -17.02 -16.75 8.22
CA ALA A 5 -16.07 -16.73 9.32
C ALA A 5 -14.66 -16.48 8.80
N ILE A 6 -13.97 -15.55 9.44
CA ILE A 6 -12.52 -15.33 9.23
C ILE A 6 -11.81 -16.61 9.68
N LYS A 7 -11.04 -17.22 8.76
CA LYS A 7 -10.29 -18.46 9.01
C LYS A 7 -8.83 -18.19 9.41
N GLY A 8 -8.28 -17.08 8.99
CA GLY A 8 -6.92 -16.73 9.33
C GLY A 8 -6.42 -15.43 8.70
N LEU A 9 -5.23 -15.04 9.14
CA LEU A 9 -4.48 -13.87 8.71
C LEU A 9 -3.21 -14.32 7.98
N VAL A 10 -2.88 -13.66 6.88
CA VAL A 10 -1.65 -13.94 6.12
C VAL A 10 -0.87 -12.67 5.84
N TYR A 11 0.45 -12.76 5.85
CA TYR A 11 1.39 -11.66 5.59
C TYR A 11 2.67 -12.16 4.92
N ASP A 12 3.49 -11.25 4.40
CA ASP A 12 4.70 -11.58 3.63
C ASP A 12 5.89 -12.02 4.48
N ASN A 13 6.27 -11.21 5.47
CA ASN A 13 7.48 -11.42 6.26
C ASN A 13 7.20 -11.12 7.74
N PRO A 14 7.49 -12.07 8.67
CA PRO A 14 7.28 -11.86 10.10
C PRO A 14 8.07 -10.69 10.69
N ASN A 15 9.17 -10.29 10.04
CA ASN A 15 10.01 -9.17 10.44
C ASN A 15 9.69 -7.87 9.69
N SER A 16 8.63 -7.85 8.88
CA SER A 16 8.23 -6.65 8.15
C SER A 16 7.69 -5.57 9.09
N SER A 17 7.83 -4.32 8.66
CA SER A 17 7.25 -3.18 9.36
C SER A 17 5.72 -3.26 9.43
N THR A 18 5.08 -3.93 8.47
CA THR A 18 3.64 -4.20 8.45
C THR A 18 3.23 -5.08 9.63
N VAL A 19 3.94 -6.20 9.83
CA VAL A 19 3.69 -7.12 10.95
C VAL A 19 3.99 -6.45 12.29
N SER A 20 5.10 -5.72 12.39
CA SER A 20 5.44 -4.96 13.61
C SER A 20 4.35 -3.95 13.97
N TYR A 21 3.76 -3.29 12.97
CA TYR A 21 2.66 -2.36 13.17
C TYR A 21 1.39 -3.07 13.66
N ILE A 22 1.02 -4.21 13.06
CA ILE A 22 -0.14 -5.01 13.49
C ILE A 22 0.03 -5.53 14.93
N LYS A 23 1.22 -6.04 15.27
CA LYS A 23 1.54 -6.45 16.65
C LYS A 23 1.31 -5.31 17.65
N LYS A 24 1.81 -4.11 17.32
CA LYS A 24 1.62 -2.92 18.15
C LYS A 24 0.15 -2.54 18.32
N LEU A 25 -0.63 -2.60 17.25
CA LEU A 25 -2.08 -2.33 17.29
C LEU A 25 -2.83 -3.37 18.13
N ALA A 26 -2.49 -4.65 17.96
CA ALA A 26 -3.08 -5.75 18.71
C ALA A 26 -2.58 -5.81 20.17
N ARG A 27 -1.54 -5.04 20.52
CA ARG A 27 -0.86 -5.05 21.82
C ARG A 27 -0.34 -6.44 22.20
N VAL A 28 0.27 -7.13 21.22
CA VAL A 28 0.89 -8.44 21.40
C VAL A 28 2.35 -8.41 20.93
N ASP A 29 3.21 -9.11 21.61
CA ASP A 29 4.62 -9.25 21.22
C ASP A 29 4.81 -10.37 20.19
N VAL A 30 3.96 -11.40 20.25
CA VAL A 30 4.01 -12.55 19.35
C VAL A 30 2.61 -12.78 18.78
N LEU A 31 2.54 -13.02 17.47
CA LEU A 31 1.30 -13.43 16.83
C LEU A 31 0.97 -14.88 17.17
N PRO A 32 -0.32 -15.26 17.26
CA PRO A 32 -0.72 -16.63 17.50
C PRO A 32 -0.21 -17.56 16.40
N GLU A 33 0.21 -18.77 16.75
CA GLU A 33 0.65 -19.77 15.77
C GLU A 33 -0.51 -20.35 14.95
N ASN A 34 -1.70 -20.40 15.55
CA ASN A 34 -2.88 -20.92 14.89
C ASN A 34 -3.64 -19.82 14.14
N GLY A 35 -3.91 -20.05 12.87
CA GLY A 35 -4.68 -19.13 12.02
C GLY A 35 -3.89 -17.92 11.52
N VAL A 36 -2.56 -17.91 11.71
CA VAL A 36 -1.68 -16.85 11.21
C VAL A 36 -0.55 -17.48 10.41
N TYR A 37 -0.39 -17.05 9.15
CA TYR A 37 0.56 -17.67 8.22
C TYR A 37 1.44 -16.60 7.59
N SER A 38 2.70 -16.93 7.36
CA SER A 38 3.67 -16.07 6.67
C SER A 38 4.12 -16.68 5.34
N PHE A 39 4.30 -15.82 4.36
CA PHE A 39 4.81 -16.14 3.03
C PHE A 39 6.14 -15.41 2.77
N LYS A 40 6.76 -15.67 1.62
CA LYS A 40 8.02 -15.01 1.26
C LYS A 40 7.84 -13.68 0.56
N SER A 41 6.66 -13.44 -0.03
CA SER A 41 6.37 -12.23 -0.79
C SER A 41 4.90 -11.81 -0.70
N ASN A 42 4.63 -10.53 -0.98
CA ASN A 42 3.26 -10.02 -1.06
C ASN A 42 2.47 -10.66 -2.23
N GLU A 43 3.14 -11.06 -3.30
CA GLU A 43 2.51 -11.77 -4.42
C GLU A 43 1.96 -13.13 -3.99
N GLU A 44 2.72 -13.88 -3.18
CA GLU A 44 2.25 -15.15 -2.60
C GLU A 44 1.06 -14.93 -1.66
N VAL A 45 1.05 -13.85 -0.86
CA VAL A 45 -0.10 -13.48 -0.01
C VAL A 45 -1.33 -13.22 -0.86
N ILE A 46 -1.23 -12.41 -1.91
CA ILE A 46 -2.34 -12.09 -2.83
C ILE A 46 -2.89 -13.38 -3.45
N LYS A 47 -2.02 -14.21 -4.01
CA LYS A 47 -2.41 -15.49 -4.61
C LYS A 47 -3.13 -16.37 -3.60
N PHE A 48 -2.57 -16.56 -2.42
CA PHE A 48 -3.16 -17.40 -1.39
C PHE A 48 -4.55 -16.92 -0.95
N VAL A 49 -4.71 -15.62 -0.74
CA VAL A 49 -6.01 -15.03 -0.36
C VAL A 49 -7.04 -15.19 -1.47
N SER A 50 -6.65 -15.03 -2.73
CA SER A 50 -7.55 -15.19 -3.89
C SER A 50 -8.08 -16.62 -4.05
N GLU A 51 -7.30 -17.62 -3.62
CA GLU A 51 -7.61 -19.05 -3.73
C GLU A 51 -8.30 -19.61 -2.46
N ASN A 52 -8.29 -18.87 -1.35
CA ASN A 52 -8.76 -19.37 -0.04
C ASN A 52 -9.77 -18.44 0.62
N ASN A 53 -11.04 -18.77 0.49
CA ASN A 53 -12.13 -18.00 1.10
C ASN A 53 -12.03 -17.94 2.64
N GLY A 54 -12.20 -16.75 3.19
CA GLY A 54 -12.15 -16.48 4.63
C GLY A 54 -10.76 -16.11 5.15
N MET A 55 -9.74 -16.07 4.28
CA MET A 55 -8.42 -15.58 4.64
C MET A 55 -8.32 -14.07 4.49
N ILE A 56 -7.60 -13.39 5.39
CA ILE A 56 -7.32 -11.97 5.32
C ILE A 56 -5.83 -11.76 5.06
N GLY A 57 -5.48 -11.10 3.97
CA GLY A 57 -4.12 -10.69 3.65
C GLY A 57 -3.80 -9.29 4.19
N VAL A 58 -2.62 -9.10 4.76
CA VAL A 58 -2.10 -7.79 5.18
C VAL A 58 -0.88 -7.45 4.34
N ILE A 59 -1.06 -6.50 3.44
CA ILE A 59 -0.06 -6.06 2.47
C ILE A 59 -0.06 -4.54 2.33
N GLY A 60 0.96 -3.97 1.70
CA GLY A 60 0.97 -2.56 1.34
C GLY A 60 -0.02 -2.27 0.20
N VAL A 61 -0.70 -1.12 0.25
CA VAL A 61 -1.69 -0.71 -0.76
C VAL A 61 -1.10 -0.60 -2.17
N ASN A 62 0.18 -0.30 -2.30
CA ASN A 62 0.90 -0.22 -3.57
C ASN A 62 0.88 -1.54 -4.37
N TRP A 63 0.80 -2.69 -3.72
CA TRP A 63 0.72 -3.99 -4.39
C TRP A 63 -0.62 -4.24 -5.10
N ILE A 64 -1.64 -3.48 -4.72
CA ILE A 64 -2.97 -3.54 -5.32
C ILE A 64 -3.17 -2.41 -6.33
N SER A 65 -2.61 -1.22 -6.07
CA SER A 65 -2.80 -0.04 -6.91
C SER A 65 -2.07 -0.12 -8.25
N GLU A 66 -0.87 -0.71 -8.27
CA GLU A 66 -0.04 -0.88 -9.48
C GLU A 66 0.43 -2.35 -9.58
N PRO A 67 -0.51 -3.29 -9.81
CA PRO A 67 -0.16 -4.70 -9.85
C PRO A 67 0.61 -5.06 -11.12
N SER A 68 1.51 -6.03 -11.01
CA SER A 68 2.08 -6.65 -12.21
C SER A 68 1.00 -7.39 -13.01
N SER A 69 1.18 -7.49 -14.34
CA SER A 69 0.23 -8.18 -15.22
C SER A 69 -0.06 -9.63 -14.78
N LYS A 70 0.88 -10.28 -14.12
CA LYS A 70 0.72 -11.64 -13.55
C LYS A 70 -0.24 -11.69 -12.37
N MET A 71 -0.43 -10.56 -11.66
CA MET A 71 -1.26 -10.51 -10.44
C MET A 71 -2.72 -10.13 -10.73
N LEU A 72 -3.01 -9.54 -11.90
CA LEU A 72 -4.36 -9.11 -12.26
C LEU A 72 -5.44 -10.19 -12.07
N PRO A 73 -5.26 -11.45 -12.52
CA PRO A 73 -6.29 -12.48 -12.36
C PRO A 73 -6.60 -12.82 -10.90
N TYR A 74 -5.63 -12.69 -10.02
CA TYR A 74 -5.83 -12.96 -8.58
C TYR A 74 -6.56 -11.82 -7.88
N LEU A 75 -6.35 -10.58 -8.32
CA LEU A 75 -7.00 -9.40 -7.74
C LEU A 75 -8.50 -9.33 -8.02
N GLU A 76 -8.98 -9.93 -9.10
CA GLU A 76 -10.42 -10.03 -9.41
C GLU A 76 -11.20 -10.80 -8.34
N ASN A 77 -10.53 -11.70 -7.62
CA ASN A 77 -11.13 -12.53 -6.57
C ASN A 77 -10.87 -12.00 -5.14
N ILE A 78 -10.32 -10.79 -5.01
CA ILE A 78 -9.99 -10.20 -3.71
C ILE A 78 -10.83 -8.94 -3.47
N ASN A 79 -11.29 -8.78 -2.24
CA ASN A 79 -11.95 -7.56 -1.78
C ASN A 79 -11.06 -6.80 -0.81
N VAL A 80 -10.83 -5.51 -1.11
CA VAL A 80 -10.12 -4.62 -0.20
C VAL A 80 -11.07 -4.22 0.94
N LEU A 81 -10.68 -4.57 2.16
CA LEU A 81 -11.51 -4.32 3.32
C LEU A 81 -11.39 -2.86 3.80
N SER A 82 -12.52 -2.27 4.10
CA SER A 82 -12.58 -1.04 4.90
C SER A 82 -12.38 -1.36 6.37
N VAL A 83 -11.66 -0.51 7.08
CA VAL A 83 -11.31 -0.71 8.49
C VAL A 83 -11.89 0.41 9.33
N LYS A 84 -12.37 0.06 10.51
CA LYS A 84 -12.87 1.02 11.50
C LYS A 84 -11.84 1.17 12.62
N ALA A 85 -11.51 2.42 12.97
CA ALA A 85 -10.70 2.70 14.17
C ALA A 85 -11.42 2.21 15.44
N LEU A 86 -10.67 1.85 16.48
CA LEU A 86 -11.22 1.34 17.73
C LEU A 86 -12.26 2.31 18.33
N ASN A 87 -12.01 3.62 18.22
CA ASN A 87 -12.91 4.68 18.71
C ASN A 87 -13.69 5.36 17.57
N GLY A 88 -13.64 4.79 16.35
CA GLY A 88 -14.31 5.36 15.18
C GLY A 88 -15.77 4.92 15.08
N SER A 89 -16.57 5.69 14.34
CA SER A 89 -17.97 5.39 14.05
C SER A 89 -18.18 4.69 12.70
N SER A 90 -17.27 4.90 11.72
CA SER A 90 -17.42 4.44 10.35
C SER A 90 -16.25 3.57 9.87
N PHE A 91 -16.52 2.74 8.88
CA PHE A 91 -15.50 1.99 8.14
C PHE A 91 -14.91 2.87 7.04
N VAL A 92 -13.57 2.88 6.94
CA VAL A 92 -12.82 3.72 6.01
C VAL A 92 -11.95 2.83 5.11
N SER A 93 -11.99 3.06 3.81
CA SER A 93 -11.19 2.33 2.81
C SER A 93 -9.78 2.94 2.69
N PRO A 94 -8.77 2.16 2.28
CA PRO A 94 -7.38 2.62 2.12
C PRO A 94 -7.18 3.42 0.81
N THR A 95 -7.99 4.44 0.58
CA THR A 95 -7.80 5.35 -0.56
C THR A 95 -6.77 6.43 -0.25
N GLN A 96 -6.10 6.94 -1.29
CA GLN A 96 -5.15 8.05 -1.11
C GLN A 96 -5.78 9.26 -0.43
N ASN A 97 -7.05 9.57 -0.72
CA ASN A 97 -7.77 10.67 -0.08
C ASN A 97 -7.96 10.43 1.43
N ASN A 98 -8.43 9.24 1.81
CA ASN A 98 -8.63 8.91 3.22
C ASN A 98 -7.31 8.86 4.01
N ILE A 99 -6.21 8.47 3.34
CA ILE A 99 -4.87 8.51 3.92
C ILE A 99 -4.41 9.97 4.08
N ALA A 100 -4.63 10.83 3.08
CA ALA A 100 -4.28 12.24 3.10
C ALA A 100 -5.05 13.02 4.18
N GLU A 101 -6.32 12.70 4.37
CA GLU A 101 -7.19 13.28 5.41
C GLU A 101 -6.91 12.72 6.81
N GLY A 102 -6.05 11.70 6.93
CA GLY A 102 -5.75 11.04 8.21
C GLY A 102 -6.94 10.23 8.78
N THR A 103 -7.94 9.92 7.96
CA THR A 103 -9.14 9.19 8.38
C THR A 103 -8.95 7.68 8.35
N TYR A 104 -8.02 7.16 7.52
CA TYR A 104 -7.73 5.73 7.45
C TYR A 104 -6.88 5.27 8.64
N PRO A 105 -7.38 4.37 9.51
CA PRO A 105 -6.74 4.09 10.80
C PRO A 105 -5.46 3.27 10.73
N LEU A 106 -5.17 2.61 9.60
CA LEU A 106 -3.96 1.81 9.41
C LEU A 106 -2.90 2.53 8.57
N ALA A 107 -3.05 3.84 8.34
CA ALA A 107 -2.05 4.65 7.65
C ALA A 107 -0.76 4.71 8.48
N ARG A 108 0.39 4.65 7.79
CA ARG A 108 1.72 4.77 8.41
C ARG A 108 2.71 5.38 7.45
N ASP A 109 3.68 6.08 7.98
CA ASP A 109 4.75 6.68 7.19
C ASP A 109 5.75 5.62 6.70
N LEU A 110 6.30 5.85 5.51
CA LEU A 110 7.44 5.14 4.96
C LEU A 110 8.67 6.06 5.01
N PHE A 111 9.76 5.54 5.54
CA PHE A 111 11.00 6.28 5.70
C PHE A 111 12.11 5.71 4.84
N ILE A 112 12.94 6.59 4.29
CA ILE A 112 14.24 6.24 3.70
C ILE A 112 15.30 6.56 4.72
N VAL A 113 16.09 5.55 5.11
CA VAL A 113 17.22 5.73 6.03
C VAL A 113 18.51 5.68 5.21
N ASN A 114 19.25 6.78 5.19
CA ASN A 114 20.57 6.84 4.57
C ASN A 114 21.65 6.60 5.64
N CYS A 115 22.37 5.48 5.52
CA CYS A 115 23.45 5.12 6.44
C CYS A 115 24.84 5.58 5.96
N GLN A 116 24.93 6.36 4.87
CA GLN A 116 26.20 6.91 4.40
C GLN A 116 26.55 8.19 5.16
N GLY A 117 27.74 8.24 5.74
CA GLY A 117 28.26 9.41 6.46
C GLY A 117 28.82 10.53 5.54
N TYR A 118 28.69 10.40 4.23
CA TYR A 118 29.21 11.33 3.22
C TYR A 118 28.22 11.55 2.08
N SER A 119 28.43 12.62 1.31
CA SER A 119 27.63 12.91 0.11
C SER A 119 27.96 11.89 -0.99
N GLY A 120 26.98 11.06 -1.34
CA GLY A 120 27.14 9.99 -2.32
C GLY A 120 25.81 9.52 -2.86
N LEU A 121 25.77 8.28 -3.39
CA LEU A 121 24.61 7.72 -4.05
C LEU A 121 23.37 7.69 -3.14
N GLY A 122 23.53 7.40 -1.85
CA GLY A 122 22.41 7.38 -0.90
C GLY A 122 21.74 8.74 -0.74
N MET A 123 22.54 9.81 -0.64
CA MET A 123 22.02 11.17 -0.60
C MET A 123 21.38 11.59 -1.92
N GLY A 124 22.00 11.23 -3.06
CA GLY A 124 21.43 11.46 -4.40
C GLY A 124 20.08 10.76 -4.58
N PHE A 125 19.97 9.50 -4.18
CA PHE A 125 18.71 8.76 -4.22
C PHE A 125 17.63 9.37 -3.31
N ALA A 126 17.98 9.72 -2.06
CA ALA A 126 17.04 10.36 -1.15
C ALA A 126 16.53 11.70 -1.71
N SER A 127 17.42 12.51 -2.30
CA SER A 127 17.07 13.77 -2.96
C SER A 127 16.18 13.56 -4.19
N PHE A 128 16.47 12.52 -4.98
CA PHE A 128 15.62 12.15 -6.13
C PHE A 128 14.20 11.79 -5.68
N ILE A 129 14.07 10.92 -4.68
CA ILE A 129 12.75 10.52 -4.16
C ILE A 129 12.01 11.70 -3.55
N ALA A 130 12.70 12.59 -2.84
CA ALA A 130 12.09 13.80 -2.28
C ALA A 130 11.71 14.86 -3.33
N GLY A 131 12.28 14.76 -4.53
CA GLY A 131 12.02 15.67 -5.65
C GLY A 131 10.69 15.38 -6.36
N ASP A 132 10.28 16.26 -7.27
CA ASP A 132 9.00 16.17 -8.00
C ASP A 132 8.84 14.87 -8.79
N VAL A 133 9.92 14.37 -9.40
CA VAL A 133 9.87 13.11 -10.19
C VAL A 133 9.63 11.92 -9.26
N GLY A 134 10.38 11.81 -8.17
CA GLY A 134 10.22 10.76 -7.17
C GLY A 134 8.84 10.79 -6.53
N GLN A 135 8.35 11.97 -6.15
CA GLN A 135 7.02 12.12 -5.54
C GLN A 135 5.88 11.78 -6.52
N ARG A 136 6.06 11.98 -7.84
CA ARG A 136 5.11 11.50 -8.86
C ARG A 136 5.10 9.97 -8.95
N ILE A 137 6.25 9.32 -8.82
CA ILE A 137 6.34 7.86 -8.78
C ILE A 137 5.60 7.34 -7.55
N VAL A 138 5.83 7.93 -6.38
CA VAL A 138 5.13 7.61 -5.13
C VAL A 138 3.60 7.74 -5.31
N LEU A 139 3.14 8.86 -5.90
CA LEU A 139 1.72 9.09 -6.16
C LEU A 139 1.12 8.03 -7.09
N LYS A 140 1.82 7.70 -8.18
CA LYS A 140 1.37 6.69 -9.15
C LYS A 140 1.30 5.29 -8.55
N SER A 141 2.19 4.95 -7.61
CA SER A 141 2.17 3.65 -6.94
C SER A 141 1.02 3.48 -5.92
N GLY A 142 0.08 4.42 -5.85
CA GLY A 142 -1.04 4.38 -4.91
C GLY A 142 -0.69 4.84 -3.49
N LEU A 143 0.54 5.28 -3.27
CA LEU A 143 0.99 5.82 -1.98
C LEU A 143 0.74 7.34 -1.91
N LEU A 144 0.71 7.87 -0.70
CA LEU A 144 0.60 9.30 -0.48
C LEU A 144 1.99 9.95 -0.51
N PRO A 145 2.27 10.88 -1.45
CA PRO A 145 3.53 11.62 -1.46
C PRO A 145 3.56 12.64 -0.32
N VAL A 146 4.74 12.90 0.24
CA VAL A 146 4.94 13.93 1.27
C VAL A 146 4.60 15.33 0.73
N ARG A 147 4.83 15.53 -0.57
CA ARG A 147 4.48 16.76 -1.27
C ARG A 147 3.82 16.41 -2.59
N VAL A 148 2.61 16.93 -2.81
CA VAL A 148 1.91 16.73 -4.09
C VAL A 148 2.66 17.50 -5.20
N PRO A 149 3.20 16.80 -6.21
CA PRO A 149 3.89 17.48 -7.31
C PRO A 149 2.91 18.34 -8.11
N GLY A 150 3.30 19.56 -8.42
CA GLY A 150 2.51 20.49 -9.22
C GLY A 150 2.16 19.89 -10.59
N ARG A 151 0.93 20.10 -11.07
CA ARG A 151 0.56 19.76 -12.45
C ARG A 151 1.14 20.83 -13.38
N LYS A 152 2.04 20.42 -14.30
CA LYS A 152 2.39 21.27 -15.45
C LYS A 152 1.35 21.03 -16.53
N LEU A 153 0.49 22.03 -16.77
CA LEU A 153 -0.42 22.04 -17.90
C LEU A 153 0.33 22.64 -19.11
N ASN A 154 0.64 21.81 -20.09
CA ASN A 154 1.05 22.31 -21.39
C ASN A 154 -0.22 22.63 -22.19
N VAL A 155 -0.61 23.89 -22.20
CA VAL A 155 -1.69 24.36 -23.07
C VAL A 155 -1.14 24.48 -24.48
N ARG A 156 -1.69 23.72 -25.41
CA ARG A 156 -1.39 23.88 -26.84
C ARG A 156 -2.16 25.12 -27.32
N ASN A 157 -1.46 26.19 -27.64
CA ASN A 157 -2.08 27.44 -28.06
C ASN A 157 -2.42 27.48 -29.57
N GLU A 158 -1.99 26.47 -30.34
CA GLU A 158 -2.26 26.39 -31.78
C GLU A 158 -3.09 25.16 -32.08
N ILE A 159 -4.29 25.38 -32.60
CA ILE A 159 -5.10 24.38 -33.31
C ILE A 159 -4.73 24.54 -34.78
N GLU A 160 -3.86 23.67 -35.31
CA GLU A 160 -3.72 23.53 -36.75
C GLU A 160 -5.07 23.05 -37.29
N ASN A 161 -5.80 23.96 -37.95
CA ASN A 161 -6.94 23.57 -38.77
C ASN A 161 -6.40 22.64 -39.88
N ALA A 162 -6.73 21.38 -39.82
CA ALA A 162 -6.58 20.49 -40.97
C ALA A 162 -7.52 21.08 -42.06
N GLN A 163 -6.90 21.73 -43.05
CA GLN A 163 -7.58 22.02 -44.30
C GLN A 163 -7.67 20.73 -45.10
N GLU A 164 -8.84 20.49 -45.63
CA GLU A 164 -9.26 19.42 -46.52
C GLU A 164 -8.32 19.20 -47.70
#